data_225a4999af954d71ee3635e55ff27263
#
_entry.id   225a4999af954d71ee3635e55ff27263
#
_cell.length_a   1.000
_cell.length_b   1.000
_cell.length_c   1.000
_cell.angle_alpha   90.00
_cell.angle_beta   90.00
_cell.angle_gamma   90.00
#
_symmetry.space_group_name_H-M   'P 1'
#
loop_
_entity.id
_entity.type
_entity.pdbx_description
1 polymer ?
#
loop_
_entity_poly.entity_id
_entity_poly.type
_entity_poly.pdbx_seq_one_letter_code
_entity_poly.pdbx_strand_id
1 'polypeptide(L)'
;MTIAPSELTALVAPGANAPLDQWLAYLLSIHPTEIDMGLTRVSKVAERLNVLDLGPSQIVTVAGTNGKGTTCAMLENILRLSGLMVGVYSSPHMLKYNERVRINGQDASDDAFVAAFEQIEAARGEISLTFFEYATLAGLILFKAAKLDVVILEVGLGGRLDATNMIDADISVVTSVDLDHEAYLGNTRELVGREKAGIFRQGKPAIVGEPNLPHTVNDVAQHLGAKLYRVGTEFTYQQNGNTWDYQGQVLKLTQLSLPTLPLPNAATVIAIVEQGWPHIATDIIAKGISSARLTGRLEQVSEQPLILLDVAHNPHAARFLVKQLTPIVAGKRVFALCGMLKDKDIGGVLPVVSPLIDTWYLVSLQGERGANASLLRQTLAQDTKALEFEDIATAWTALKAQIQPDDVVIVFGSFYTVAGFKSLFKQDNRFV
;
A
#
# COMPACT_ATOMS: atom_id res chain seq x y z
N MET A 1 23.61 46.42 -2.16
CA MET A 1 24.48 45.33 -1.77
C MET A 1 23.80 44.05 -2.26
N THR A 2 24.24 43.57 -3.39
CA THR A 2 23.73 42.35 -4.04
C THR A 2 24.37 41.17 -3.33
N ILE A 3 23.57 40.36 -2.64
CA ILE A 3 24.02 39.10 -2.05
C ILE A 3 24.25 38.12 -3.20
N ALA A 4 25.49 37.68 -3.36
CA ALA A 4 25.89 36.66 -4.31
C ALA A 4 25.15 35.34 -3.98
N PRO A 5 24.74 34.51 -4.99
CA PRO A 5 24.17 33.20 -4.72
C PRO A 5 25.23 32.35 -4.02
N SER A 6 24.91 31.92 -2.79
CA SER A 6 25.71 30.96 -2.04
C SER A 6 25.89 29.69 -2.90
N GLU A 7 27.14 29.28 -3.04
CA GLU A 7 27.56 28.03 -3.66
C GLU A 7 26.70 26.88 -3.14
N LEU A 8 25.81 26.39 -3.99
CA LEU A 8 25.22 25.07 -3.84
C LEU A 8 26.40 24.09 -3.95
N THR A 9 26.95 23.66 -2.83
CA THR A 9 27.82 22.48 -2.79
C THR A 9 27.04 21.36 -3.45
N ALA A 10 27.51 20.91 -4.61
CA ALA A 10 26.91 19.78 -5.31
C ALA A 10 26.88 18.62 -4.31
N LEU A 11 25.67 18.14 -4.00
CA LEU A 11 25.49 16.98 -3.14
C LEU A 11 26.19 15.79 -3.80
N VAL A 12 27.27 15.32 -3.16
CA VAL A 12 28.02 14.16 -3.66
C VAL A 12 27.30 12.90 -3.25
N ALA A 13 27.05 12.02 -4.22
CA ALA A 13 26.44 10.72 -3.95
C ALA A 13 27.29 9.89 -2.96
N PRO A 14 26.67 9.16 -2.03
CA PRO A 14 27.37 8.19 -1.20
C PRO A 14 28.08 7.14 -2.06
N GLY A 15 29.17 6.54 -1.55
CA GLY A 15 29.88 5.46 -2.26
C GLY A 15 29.36 4.07 -1.90
N ALA A 16 29.92 3.03 -2.55
CA ALA A 16 29.57 1.61 -2.39
C ALA A 16 29.58 1.09 -0.94
N ASN A 17 30.43 1.69 -0.09
CA ASN A 17 30.56 1.26 1.30
C ASN A 17 29.69 2.11 2.25
N ALA A 18 28.90 3.05 1.74
CA ALA A 18 28.01 3.86 2.57
C ALA A 18 26.80 3.04 3.02
N PRO A 19 26.36 3.17 4.27
CA PRO A 19 25.17 2.48 4.75
C PRO A 19 23.91 2.97 4.01
N LEU A 20 22.90 2.10 3.94
CA LEU A 20 21.63 2.40 3.25
C LEU A 20 21.00 3.72 3.72
N ASP A 21 21.00 4.00 5.02
CA ASP A 21 20.42 5.24 5.58
C ASP A 21 21.08 6.50 5.02
N GLN A 22 22.38 6.49 4.74
CA GLN A 22 23.07 7.61 4.11
C GLN A 22 22.62 7.81 2.67
N TRP A 23 22.42 6.73 1.92
CA TRP A 23 21.81 6.77 0.58
C TRP A 23 20.39 7.32 0.63
N LEU A 24 19.56 6.85 1.57
CA LEU A 24 18.18 7.33 1.70
C LEU A 24 18.13 8.84 2.01
N ALA A 25 18.99 9.32 2.90
CA ALA A 25 19.11 10.76 3.19
C ALA A 25 19.52 11.57 1.94
N TYR A 26 20.48 11.06 1.15
CA TYR A 26 20.87 11.64 -0.12
C TYR A 26 19.71 11.69 -1.11
N LEU A 27 18.99 10.59 -1.31
CA LEU A 27 17.87 10.50 -2.26
C LEU A 27 16.73 11.47 -1.94
N LEU A 28 16.50 11.77 -0.65
CA LEU A 28 15.50 12.76 -0.22
C LEU A 28 15.90 14.20 -0.53
N SER A 29 17.19 14.46 -0.79
CA SER A 29 17.73 15.80 -0.99
C SER A 29 18.01 16.18 -2.44
N ILE A 30 18.08 15.20 -3.37
CA ILE A 30 18.54 15.45 -4.75
C ILE A 30 17.46 15.89 -5.73
N HIS A 31 16.18 15.81 -5.34
CA HIS A 31 15.08 16.28 -6.17
C HIS A 31 14.29 17.40 -5.45
N PRO A 32 13.90 18.48 -6.18
CA PRO A 32 13.27 19.64 -5.54
C PRO A 32 11.86 19.38 -5.01
N THR A 33 11.19 18.34 -5.52
CA THR A 33 9.81 17.99 -5.13
C THR A 33 9.70 16.52 -4.74
N GLU A 34 8.86 16.21 -3.75
CA GLU A 34 8.59 14.83 -3.34
C GLU A 34 7.89 14.04 -4.47
N ILE A 35 7.00 14.70 -5.21
CA ILE A 35 6.21 14.11 -6.30
C ILE A 35 6.42 14.95 -7.57
N ASP A 36 6.89 14.29 -8.62
CA ASP A 36 6.99 14.85 -9.97
C ASP A 36 6.55 13.76 -10.97
N MET A 37 5.27 13.82 -11.35
CA MET A 37 4.63 12.80 -12.19
C MET A 37 5.09 12.91 -13.65
N GLY A 38 5.51 11.79 -14.22
CA GLY A 38 5.91 11.69 -15.62
C GLY A 38 6.88 10.55 -15.87
N LEU A 39 6.84 9.98 -17.07
CA LEU A 39 7.65 8.81 -17.41
C LEU A 39 8.97 9.15 -18.12
N THR A 40 9.09 10.35 -18.69
CA THR A 40 10.20 10.71 -19.60
C THR A 40 11.57 10.62 -18.93
N ARG A 41 11.72 11.09 -17.69
CA ARG A 41 12.99 11.07 -16.96
C ARG A 41 13.39 9.65 -16.58
N VAL A 42 12.48 8.97 -15.87
CA VAL A 42 12.72 7.63 -15.33
C VAL A 42 12.92 6.60 -16.44
N SER A 43 12.17 6.68 -17.55
CA SER A 43 12.32 5.77 -18.69
C SER A 43 13.70 5.89 -19.36
N LYS A 44 14.24 7.12 -19.51
CA LYS A 44 15.59 7.31 -20.06
C LYS A 44 16.67 6.65 -19.21
N VAL A 45 16.53 6.70 -17.89
CA VAL A 45 17.47 6.04 -16.98
C VAL A 45 17.26 4.52 -17.01
N ALA A 46 16.02 4.05 -17.04
CA ALA A 46 15.68 2.63 -17.18
C ALA A 46 16.25 2.01 -18.48
N GLU A 47 16.18 2.75 -19.59
CA GLU A 47 16.81 2.35 -20.87
C GLU A 47 18.33 2.17 -20.72
N ARG A 48 19.02 3.15 -20.12
CA ARG A 48 20.47 3.09 -19.87
C ARG A 48 20.86 1.92 -18.96
N LEU A 49 20.00 1.58 -17.99
CA LEU A 49 20.15 0.45 -17.08
C LEU A 49 19.74 -0.88 -17.72
N ASN A 50 19.09 -0.82 -18.90
CA ASN A 50 18.52 -2.00 -19.57
C ASN A 50 17.55 -2.78 -18.67
N VAL A 51 16.66 -2.09 -17.96
CA VAL A 51 15.68 -2.70 -17.03
C VAL A 51 14.22 -2.60 -17.49
N LEU A 52 13.97 -2.08 -18.70
CA LEU A 52 12.62 -2.05 -19.28
C LEU A 52 12.13 -3.44 -19.72
N ASP A 53 13.05 -4.36 -19.95
CA ASP A 53 12.77 -5.76 -20.23
C ASP A 53 13.27 -6.64 -19.08
N LEU A 54 12.34 -7.30 -18.39
CA LEU A 54 12.61 -8.22 -17.28
C LEU A 54 12.68 -9.69 -17.77
N GLY A 55 12.84 -9.91 -19.07
CA GLY A 55 12.93 -11.24 -19.66
C GLY A 55 11.58 -11.97 -19.68
N PRO A 56 11.53 -13.26 -19.30
CA PRO A 56 10.31 -14.07 -19.38
C PRO A 56 9.31 -13.80 -18.25
N SER A 57 9.62 -12.89 -17.32
CA SER A 57 8.78 -12.60 -16.18
C SER A 57 7.43 -12.06 -16.62
N GLN A 58 6.33 -12.63 -16.10
CA GLN A 58 5.00 -12.07 -16.28
C GLN A 58 4.77 -10.88 -15.36
N ILE A 59 4.33 -9.76 -15.90
CA ILE A 59 4.21 -8.49 -15.17
C ILE A 59 2.75 -8.25 -14.76
N VAL A 60 2.52 -8.04 -13.46
CA VAL A 60 1.22 -7.63 -12.92
C VAL A 60 1.35 -6.23 -12.32
N THR A 61 0.63 -5.26 -12.87
CA THR A 61 0.62 -3.89 -12.32
C THR A 61 -0.69 -3.63 -11.57
N VAL A 62 -0.58 -3.21 -10.31
CA VAL A 62 -1.71 -3.05 -9.39
C VAL A 62 -1.88 -1.58 -9.00
N ALA A 63 -2.93 -0.94 -9.53
CA ALA A 63 -3.38 0.40 -9.15
C ALA A 63 -4.66 0.33 -8.30
N GLY A 64 -5.01 1.45 -7.69
CA GLY A 64 -6.23 1.60 -6.89
C GLY A 64 -6.10 2.69 -5.83
N THR A 65 -7.19 3.17 -5.29
CA THR A 65 -7.16 4.08 -4.14
C THR A 65 -6.78 3.29 -2.89
N ASN A 66 -7.53 2.25 -2.58
CA ASN A 66 -7.27 1.34 -1.47
C ASN A 66 -7.14 -0.11 -1.98
N GLY A 67 -6.52 -0.98 -1.18
CA GLY A 67 -6.47 -2.42 -1.48
C GLY A 67 -5.30 -2.89 -2.34
N LYS A 68 -4.44 -2.00 -2.85
CA LYS A 68 -3.26 -2.37 -3.65
C LYS A 68 -2.35 -3.37 -2.94
N GLY A 69 -1.78 -2.98 -1.81
CA GLY A 69 -0.86 -3.82 -1.04
C GLY A 69 -1.47 -5.14 -0.59
N THR A 70 -2.77 -5.16 -0.19
CA THR A 70 -3.46 -6.42 0.20
C THR A 70 -3.67 -7.34 -1.00
N THR A 71 -3.96 -6.79 -2.18
CA THR A 71 -4.04 -7.54 -3.43
C THR A 71 -2.67 -8.12 -3.80
N CYS A 72 -1.61 -7.30 -3.74
CA CYS A 72 -0.24 -7.77 -3.98
C CYS A 72 0.15 -8.90 -3.01
N ALA A 73 -0.13 -8.76 -1.71
CA ALA A 73 0.23 -9.76 -0.70
C ALA A 73 -0.49 -11.10 -0.89
N MET A 74 -1.79 -11.08 -1.20
CA MET A 74 -2.54 -12.31 -1.47
C MET A 74 -2.07 -12.97 -2.77
N LEU A 75 -1.85 -12.20 -3.83
CA LEU A 75 -1.35 -12.71 -5.11
C LEU A 75 0.04 -13.32 -4.95
N GLU A 76 0.99 -12.61 -4.31
CA GLU A 76 2.32 -13.12 -3.99
C GLU A 76 2.24 -14.46 -3.28
N ASN A 77 1.38 -14.56 -2.25
CA ASN A 77 1.26 -15.76 -1.44
C ASN A 77 0.74 -16.98 -2.25
N ILE A 78 -0.28 -16.77 -3.10
CA ILE A 78 -0.78 -17.83 -3.99
C ILE A 78 0.30 -18.31 -4.96
N LEU A 79 0.96 -17.37 -5.65
CA LEU A 79 1.94 -17.67 -6.67
C LEU A 79 3.16 -18.40 -6.08
N ARG A 80 3.63 -17.99 -4.90
CA ARG A 80 4.70 -18.68 -4.18
C ARG A 80 4.30 -20.08 -3.73
N LEU A 81 3.08 -20.26 -3.22
CA LEU A 81 2.56 -21.59 -2.85
C LEU A 81 2.41 -22.51 -4.06
N SER A 82 2.25 -21.95 -5.26
CA SER A 82 2.24 -22.72 -6.52
C SER A 82 3.65 -23.05 -7.05
N GLY A 83 4.70 -22.60 -6.36
CA GLY A 83 6.10 -22.88 -6.73
C GLY A 83 6.76 -21.86 -7.65
N LEU A 84 6.08 -20.73 -7.96
CA LEU A 84 6.64 -19.66 -8.78
C LEU A 84 7.57 -18.74 -7.98
N MET A 85 8.62 -18.26 -8.64
CA MET A 85 9.53 -17.23 -8.12
C MET A 85 8.91 -15.86 -8.34
N VAL A 86 8.61 -15.15 -7.26
CA VAL A 86 7.83 -13.89 -7.32
C VAL A 86 8.62 -12.72 -6.77
N GLY A 87 8.65 -11.62 -7.52
CA GLY A 87 9.10 -10.31 -7.04
C GLY A 87 7.92 -9.39 -6.79
N VAL A 88 7.97 -8.61 -5.72
CA VAL A 88 6.96 -7.60 -5.40
C VAL A 88 7.61 -6.26 -5.11
N TYR A 89 7.23 -5.25 -5.86
CA TYR A 89 7.49 -3.85 -5.53
C TYR A 89 6.27 -3.25 -4.87
N SER A 90 6.42 -2.67 -3.68
CA SER A 90 5.31 -2.09 -2.91
C SER A 90 5.70 -0.77 -2.24
N SER A 91 4.71 0.09 -1.97
CA SER A 91 4.90 1.38 -1.30
C SER A 91 3.64 1.86 -0.57
N PRO A 92 3.81 2.65 0.51
CA PRO A 92 5.07 2.91 1.22
C PRO A 92 5.53 1.70 2.04
N HIS A 93 6.75 1.72 2.56
CA HIS A 93 7.22 0.76 3.56
C HIS A 93 6.65 1.10 4.95
N MET A 94 6.58 0.11 5.85
CA MET A 94 6.09 0.30 7.22
C MET A 94 7.23 0.67 8.19
N LEU A 95 8.23 -0.19 8.31
CA LEU A 95 9.33 -0.03 9.26
C LEU A 95 10.68 0.16 8.57
N LYS A 96 10.95 -0.62 7.53
CA LYS A 96 12.24 -0.63 6.83
C LYS A 96 12.06 -0.37 5.36
N TYR A 97 12.94 0.43 4.78
CA TYR A 97 12.95 0.71 3.34
C TYR A 97 12.94 -0.57 2.49
N ASN A 98 13.60 -1.62 2.97
CA ASN A 98 13.73 -2.94 2.36
C ASN A 98 12.39 -3.58 1.99
N GLU A 99 11.33 -3.32 2.75
CA GLU A 99 9.96 -3.81 2.51
C GLU A 99 9.43 -3.43 1.12
N ARG A 100 10.04 -2.39 0.47
CA ARG A 100 9.62 -1.94 -0.87
C ARG A 100 9.91 -2.95 -1.96
N VAL A 101 10.90 -3.81 -1.77
CA VAL A 101 11.28 -4.85 -2.73
C VAL A 101 11.38 -6.19 -2.01
N ARG A 102 10.46 -7.09 -2.34
CA ARG A 102 10.51 -8.47 -1.86
C ARG A 102 10.79 -9.41 -3.02
N ILE A 103 11.68 -10.37 -2.79
CA ILE A 103 11.99 -11.45 -3.72
C ILE A 103 11.69 -12.76 -3.04
N ASN A 104 10.74 -13.49 -3.61
CA ASN A 104 10.24 -14.75 -3.07
C ASN A 104 9.86 -14.69 -1.57
N GLY A 105 9.22 -13.58 -1.18
CA GLY A 105 8.73 -13.32 0.19
C GLY A 105 9.77 -12.85 1.19
N GLN A 106 10.98 -12.54 0.74
CA GLN A 106 12.04 -11.95 1.58
C GLN A 106 12.35 -10.54 1.12
N ASP A 107 12.48 -9.62 2.06
CA ASP A 107 12.87 -8.25 1.79
C ASP A 107 14.32 -8.22 1.24
N ALA A 108 14.58 -7.35 0.27
CA ALA A 108 15.91 -7.17 -0.27
C ALA A 108 16.88 -6.61 0.81
N SER A 109 18.15 -7.00 0.76
CA SER A 109 19.15 -6.55 1.74
C SER A 109 19.58 -5.10 1.50
N ASP A 110 20.15 -4.46 2.53
CA ASP A 110 20.73 -3.13 2.44
C ASP A 110 21.80 -3.06 1.34
N ASP A 111 22.70 -4.06 1.29
CA ASP A 111 23.76 -4.16 0.28
C ASP A 111 23.20 -4.23 -1.15
N ALA A 112 22.09 -4.97 -1.34
CA ALA A 112 21.44 -5.08 -2.64
C ALA A 112 20.88 -3.72 -3.11
N PHE A 113 20.26 -2.95 -2.19
CA PHE A 113 19.81 -1.59 -2.49
C PHE A 113 20.97 -0.64 -2.77
N VAL A 114 22.03 -0.66 -1.96
CA VAL A 114 23.22 0.18 -2.16
C VAL A 114 23.81 -0.07 -3.53
N ALA A 115 24.02 -1.35 -3.91
CA ALA A 115 24.54 -1.72 -5.23
C ALA A 115 23.62 -1.28 -6.38
N ALA A 116 22.30 -1.32 -6.19
CA ALA A 116 21.35 -0.81 -7.18
C ALA A 116 21.39 0.71 -7.29
N PHE A 117 21.49 1.44 -6.17
CA PHE A 117 21.59 2.90 -6.16
C PHE A 117 22.86 3.40 -6.84
N GLU A 118 23.99 2.73 -6.68
CA GLU A 118 25.22 3.05 -7.41
C GLU A 118 25.04 2.93 -8.92
N GLN A 119 24.40 1.85 -9.37
CA GLN A 119 24.12 1.66 -10.80
C GLN A 119 23.22 2.76 -11.34
N ILE A 120 22.18 3.15 -10.58
CA ILE A 120 21.26 4.23 -10.95
C ILE A 120 22.02 5.56 -11.01
N GLU A 121 22.83 5.87 -10.01
CA GLU A 121 23.62 7.10 -9.94
C GLU A 121 24.56 7.23 -11.16
N ALA A 122 25.23 6.15 -11.51
CA ALA A 122 26.10 6.13 -12.69
C ALA A 122 25.32 6.29 -14.01
N ALA A 123 24.10 5.71 -14.10
CA ALA A 123 23.29 5.74 -15.32
C ALA A 123 22.50 7.04 -15.50
N ARG A 124 22.04 7.69 -14.41
CA ARG A 124 21.20 8.90 -14.51
C ARG A 124 21.96 10.10 -15.08
N GLY A 125 23.26 10.25 -14.80
CA GLY A 125 24.04 11.42 -15.17
C GLY A 125 23.39 12.70 -14.61
N GLU A 126 23.05 13.65 -15.48
CA GLU A 126 22.39 14.92 -15.10
C GLU A 126 20.86 14.80 -14.90
N ILE A 127 20.27 13.64 -15.14
CA ILE A 127 18.82 13.45 -14.95
C ILE A 127 18.51 13.41 -13.46
N SER A 128 17.68 14.34 -13.00
CA SER A 128 17.18 14.32 -11.64
C SER A 128 16.01 13.32 -11.51
N LEU A 129 16.02 12.55 -10.43
CA LEU A 129 15.02 11.52 -10.14
C LEU A 129 14.45 11.73 -8.73
N THR A 130 13.13 11.56 -8.60
CA THR A 130 12.48 11.54 -7.30
C THR A 130 12.87 10.31 -6.49
N PHE A 131 12.67 10.36 -5.17
CA PHE A 131 12.84 9.22 -4.27
C PHE A 131 12.07 7.97 -4.74
N PHE A 132 10.84 8.16 -5.27
CA PHE A 132 10.02 7.06 -5.77
C PHE A 132 10.56 6.49 -7.09
N GLU A 133 11.02 7.32 -8.01
CA GLU A 133 11.64 6.88 -9.27
C GLU A 133 12.92 6.06 -9.00
N TYR A 134 13.75 6.49 -8.04
CA TYR A 134 14.92 5.72 -7.60
C TYR A 134 14.52 4.35 -7.02
N ALA A 135 13.52 4.33 -6.14
CA ALA A 135 13.04 3.09 -5.54
C ALA A 135 12.51 2.11 -6.60
N THR A 136 11.77 2.63 -7.60
CA THR A 136 11.23 1.81 -8.69
C THR A 136 12.35 1.22 -9.54
N LEU A 137 13.33 2.03 -9.95
CA LEU A 137 14.49 1.56 -10.72
C LEU A 137 15.29 0.52 -9.95
N ALA A 138 15.54 0.73 -8.66
CA ALA A 138 16.22 -0.25 -7.81
C ALA A 138 15.46 -1.58 -7.76
N GLY A 139 14.13 -1.55 -7.61
CA GLY A 139 13.29 -2.74 -7.68
C GLY A 139 13.47 -3.49 -9.01
N LEU A 140 13.43 -2.78 -10.15
CA LEU A 140 13.60 -3.39 -11.46
C LEU A 140 14.99 -4.01 -11.66
N ILE A 141 16.07 -3.36 -11.19
CA ILE A 141 17.43 -3.92 -11.21
C ILE A 141 17.46 -5.25 -10.45
N LEU A 142 16.92 -5.27 -9.24
CA LEU A 142 16.90 -6.44 -8.37
C LEU A 142 16.05 -7.59 -8.96
N PHE A 143 14.89 -7.28 -9.54
CA PHE A 143 14.03 -8.27 -10.18
C PHE A 143 14.69 -8.89 -11.43
N LYS A 144 15.32 -8.07 -12.26
CA LYS A 144 16.05 -8.56 -13.43
C LYS A 144 17.18 -9.50 -13.05
N ALA A 145 17.93 -9.18 -12.00
CA ALA A 145 19.00 -10.03 -11.48
C ALA A 145 18.49 -11.36 -10.90
N ALA A 146 17.30 -11.34 -10.28
CA ALA A 146 16.70 -12.51 -9.63
C ALA A 146 16.05 -13.53 -10.58
N LYS A 147 15.85 -13.20 -11.87
CA LYS A 147 15.25 -14.07 -12.90
C LYS A 147 13.92 -14.69 -12.46
N LEU A 148 12.96 -13.85 -12.17
CA LEU A 148 11.66 -14.21 -11.59
C LEU A 148 10.70 -14.74 -12.66
N ASP A 149 9.72 -15.57 -12.23
CA ASP A 149 8.60 -16.00 -13.06
C ASP A 149 7.55 -14.88 -13.14
N VAL A 150 7.31 -14.17 -12.03
CA VAL A 150 6.31 -13.11 -11.92
C VAL A 150 6.88 -11.91 -11.20
N VAL A 151 6.56 -10.71 -11.69
CA VAL A 151 6.83 -9.44 -11.03
C VAL A 151 5.51 -8.70 -10.80
N ILE A 152 5.23 -8.35 -9.55
CA ILE A 152 4.07 -7.59 -9.12
C ILE A 152 4.53 -6.16 -8.80
N LEU A 153 3.98 -5.18 -9.52
CA LEU A 153 4.29 -3.76 -9.35
C LEU A 153 3.10 -3.02 -8.74
N GLU A 154 3.23 -2.60 -7.49
CA GLU A 154 2.25 -1.73 -6.84
C GLU A 154 2.49 -0.28 -7.28
N VAL A 155 1.47 0.33 -7.89
CA VAL A 155 1.46 1.75 -8.26
C VAL A 155 1.53 2.63 -7.01
N GLY A 156 2.43 3.60 -6.99
CA GLY A 156 2.53 4.56 -5.89
C GLY A 156 1.40 5.59 -5.92
N LEU A 157 1.22 6.27 -7.06
CA LEU A 157 0.24 7.34 -7.21
C LEU A 157 -0.41 7.33 -8.60
N GLY A 158 -1.74 7.37 -8.63
CA GLY A 158 -2.49 7.40 -9.89
C GLY A 158 -2.39 6.09 -10.66
N GLY A 159 -1.60 6.08 -11.71
CA GLY A 159 -1.31 4.93 -12.58
C GLY A 159 -0.62 5.36 -13.86
N ARG A 160 -1.29 6.16 -14.71
CA ARG A 160 -0.82 6.55 -16.05
C ARG A 160 0.60 7.13 -16.09
N LEU A 161 0.93 7.99 -15.14
CA LEU A 161 2.23 8.67 -15.05
C LEU A 161 3.10 8.19 -13.88
N ASP A 162 2.71 7.10 -13.22
CA ASP A 162 3.48 6.48 -12.16
C ASP A 162 4.72 5.77 -12.73
N ALA A 163 5.84 5.84 -12.02
CA ALA A 163 7.10 5.25 -12.49
C ALA A 163 6.98 3.74 -12.77
N THR A 164 6.14 3.00 -12.05
CA THR A 164 5.91 1.58 -12.33
C THR A 164 5.32 1.33 -13.71
N ASN A 165 4.61 2.31 -14.27
CA ASN A 165 3.95 2.19 -15.57
C ASN A 165 4.89 2.35 -16.78
N MET A 166 6.21 2.56 -16.56
CA MET A 166 7.21 2.47 -17.63
C MET A 166 7.39 1.04 -18.14
N ILE A 167 6.97 0.04 -17.37
CA ILE A 167 6.96 -1.39 -17.74
C ILE A 167 5.56 -1.76 -18.21
N ASP A 168 5.46 -2.42 -19.36
CA ASP A 168 4.18 -2.89 -19.87
C ASP A 168 3.67 -4.10 -19.09
N ALA A 169 2.46 -3.97 -18.54
CA ALA A 169 1.83 -5.04 -17.78
C ALA A 169 1.24 -6.13 -18.69
N ASP A 170 1.44 -7.40 -18.33
CA ASP A 170 0.70 -8.53 -18.89
C ASP A 170 -0.71 -8.63 -18.30
N ILE A 171 -0.86 -8.23 -17.04
CA ILE A 171 -2.15 -8.14 -16.34
C ILE A 171 -2.18 -6.82 -15.59
N SER A 172 -3.20 -6.00 -15.84
CA SER A 172 -3.44 -4.75 -15.12
C SER A 172 -4.58 -4.93 -14.12
N VAL A 173 -4.44 -4.30 -12.94
CA VAL A 173 -5.43 -4.42 -11.86
C VAL A 173 -5.78 -3.04 -11.33
N VAL A 174 -7.09 -2.75 -11.22
CA VAL A 174 -7.61 -1.57 -10.50
C VAL A 174 -8.47 -2.08 -9.34
N THR A 175 -7.98 -1.95 -8.12
CA THR A 175 -8.63 -2.52 -6.93
C THR A 175 -9.86 -1.75 -6.49
N SER A 176 -9.75 -0.42 -6.42
CA SER A 176 -10.86 0.50 -6.08
C SER A 176 -10.61 1.89 -6.65
N VAL A 177 -11.67 2.68 -6.80
CA VAL A 177 -11.60 4.07 -7.26
C VAL A 177 -12.38 4.96 -6.32
N ASP A 178 -11.68 5.80 -5.58
CA ASP A 178 -12.27 6.82 -4.71
C ASP A 178 -11.36 8.06 -4.68
N LEU A 179 -11.82 9.14 -4.06
CA LEU A 179 -11.04 10.38 -3.94
C LEU A 179 -9.87 10.18 -2.97
N ASP A 180 -8.70 10.47 -3.44
CA ASP A 180 -7.45 10.62 -2.67
C ASP A 180 -6.44 11.36 -3.55
N HIS A 181 -5.49 12.08 -2.93
CA HIS A 181 -4.48 12.86 -3.64
C HIS A 181 -5.05 13.83 -4.70
N GLU A 182 -6.13 14.53 -4.35
CA GLU A 182 -6.91 15.37 -5.28
C GLU A 182 -6.07 16.42 -6.01
N ALA A 183 -5.01 16.94 -5.37
CA ALA A 183 -4.09 17.90 -5.99
C ALA A 183 -3.36 17.33 -7.23
N TYR A 184 -3.25 16.01 -7.36
CA TYR A 184 -2.56 15.33 -8.46
C TYR A 184 -3.50 14.58 -9.40
N LEU A 185 -4.56 13.97 -8.85
CA LEU A 185 -5.43 13.06 -9.59
C LEU A 185 -6.77 13.70 -9.99
N GLY A 186 -7.05 14.91 -9.47
CA GLY A 186 -8.34 15.57 -9.64
C GLY A 186 -9.35 15.21 -8.55
N ASN A 187 -10.43 15.96 -8.52
CA ASN A 187 -11.44 15.99 -7.46
C ASN A 187 -12.73 15.24 -7.81
N THR A 188 -12.69 14.38 -8.83
CA THR A 188 -13.81 13.50 -9.20
C THR A 188 -13.33 12.06 -9.36
N ARG A 189 -14.21 11.09 -9.08
CA ARG A 189 -13.91 9.67 -9.29
C ARG A 189 -13.62 9.34 -10.75
N GLU A 190 -14.20 10.10 -11.69
CA GLU A 190 -13.96 9.97 -13.13
C GLU A 190 -12.51 10.33 -13.50
N LEU A 191 -11.96 11.41 -12.93
CA LEU A 191 -10.58 11.79 -13.16
C LEU A 191 -9.62 10.76 -12.53
N VAL A 192 -9.86 10.38 -11.27
CA VAL A 192 -9.07 9.36 -10.59
C VAL A 192 -9.11 8.03 -11.33
N GLY A 193 -10.30 7.60 -11.80
CA GLY A 193 -10.48 6.37 -12.56
C GLY A 193 -9.70 6.37 -13.86
N ARG A 194 -9.70 7.50 -14.58
CA ARG A 194 -8.94 7.68 -15.82
C ARG A 194 -7.43 7.53 -15.60
N GLU A 195 -6.89 8.14 -14.55
CA GLU A 195 -5.48 8.02 -14.22
C GLU A 195 -5.09 6.57 -13.86
N LYS A 196 -5.94 5.87 -13.10
CA LYS A 196 -5.69 4.48 -12.72
C LYS A 196 -5.78 3.53 -13.93
N ALA A 197 -6.76 3.71 -14.79
CA ALA A 197 -6.94 2.92 -16.02
C ALA A 197 -5.79 3.11 -17.03
N GLY A 198 -4.96 4.14 -16.87
CA GLY A 198 -3.78 4.38 -17.71
C GLY A 198 -2.70 3.30 -17.66
N ILE A 199 -2.83 2.32 -16.77
CA ILE A 199 -1.97 1.12 -16.73
C ILE A 199 -2.43 0.00 -17.68
N PHE A 200 -3.62 0.10 -18.29
CA PHE A 200 -4.15 -0.93 -19.18
C PHE A 200 -3.33 -1.04 -20.47
N ARG A 201 -3.32 -2.24 -21.05
CA ARG A 201 -2.59 -2.53 -22.29
C ARG A 201 -3.49 -3.22 -23.32
N GLN A 202 -3.24 -2.96 -24.59
CA GLN A 202 -4.00 -3.53 -25.71
C GLN A 202 -4.01 -5.06 -25.68
N GLY A 203 -5.19 -5.65 -25.77
CA GLY A 203 -5.39 -7.10 -25.82
C GLY A 203 -5.09 -7.84 -24.52
N LYS A 204 -4.58 -7.15 -23.47
CA LYS A 204 -4.24 -7.74 -22.18
C LYS A 204 -5.42 -7.69 -21.20
N PRO A 205 -5.49 -8.61 -20.20
CA PRO A 205 -6.47 -8.57 -19.14
C PRO A 205 -6.34 -7.31 -18.27
N ALA A 206 -7.47 -6.70 -17.96
CA ALA A 206 -7.63 -5.59 -17.02
C ALA A 206 -8.68 -5.96 -15.97
N ILE A 207 -8.24 -6.36 -14.79
CA ILE A 207 -9.11 -6.80 -13.69
C ILE A 207 -9.52 -5.61 -12.85
N VAL A 208 -10.81 -5.44 -12.59
CA VAL A 208 -11.36 -4.30 -11.86
C VAL A 208 -12.23 -4.77 -10.70
N GLY A 209 -11.75 -4.47 -9.48
CA GLY A 209 -12.43 -4.81 -8.22
C GLY A 209 -13.40 -3.74 -7.71
N GLU A 210 -13.59 -2.65 -8.45
CA GLU A 210 -14.50 -1.56 -8.10
C GLU A 210 -15.92 -1.83 -8.60
N PRO A 211 -16.91 -2.03 -7.70
CA PRO A 211 -18.28 -2.35 -8.11
C PRO A 211 -19.02 -1.14 -8.72
N ASN A 212 -18.70 0.07 -8.26
CA ASN A 212 -19.29 1.31 -8.78
C ASN A 212 -18.28 2.00 -9.70
N LEU A 213 -17.94 1.32 -10.80
CA LEU A 213 -16.88 1.74 -11.70
C LEU A 213 -17.19 3.07 -12.40
N PRO A 214 -16.33 4.11 -12.30
CA PRO A 214 -16.45 5.31 -13.11
C PRO A 214 -16.44 4.98 -14.61
N HIS A 215 -17.30 5.64 -15.40
CA HIS A 215 -17.41 5.37 -16.84
C HIS A 215 -16.08 5.58 -17.58
N THR A 216 -15.26 6.52 -17.13
CA THR A 216 -13.94 6.81 -17.71
C THR A 216 -13.01 5.61 -17.73
N VAL A 217 -13.14 4.65 -16.81
CA VAL A 217 -12.34 3.42 -16.82
C VAL A 217 -12.76 2.52 -18.00
N ASN A 218 -14.07 2.40 -18.27
CA ASN A 218 -14.57 1.68 -19.45
C ASN A 218 -14.11 2.37 -20.75
N ASP A 219 -14.18 3.72 -20.80
CA ASP A 219 -13.77 4.51 -21.97
C ASP A 219 -12.28 4.29 -22.29
N VAL A 220 -11.42 4.32 -21.27
CA VAL A 220 -9.97 4.06 -21.42
C VAL A 220 -9.73 2.62 -21.89
N ALA A 221 -10.41 1.63 -21.29
CA ALA A 221 -10.26 0.24 -21.68
C ALA A 221 -10.69 0.01 -23.15
N GLN A 222 -11.81 0.59 -23.56
CA GLN A 222 -12.29 0.51 -24.94
C GLN A 222 -11.32 1.20 -25.91
N HIS A 223 -10.82 2.39 -25.57
CA HIS A 223 -9.87 3.13 -26.38
C HIS A 223 -8.56 2.37 -26.59
N LEU A 224 -8.04 1.74 -25.53
CA LEU A 224 -6.81 0.95 -25.56
C LEU A 224 -7.03 -0.49 -26.09
N GLY A 225 -8.27 -0.96 -26.20
CA GLY A 225 -8.58 -2.34 -26.57
C GLY A 225 -8.18 -3.35 -25.49
N ALA A 226 -8.22 -2.99 -24.21
CA ALA A 226 -7.96 -3.88 -23.07
C ALA A 226 -9.17 -4.80 -22.82
N LYS A 227 -8.92 -6.00 -22.30
CA LYS A 227 -9.97 -6.97 -21.96
C LYS A 227 -10.39 -6.79 -20.51
N LEU A 228 -11.55 -6.17 -20.26
CA LEU A 228 -12.05 -5.92 -18.92
C LEU A 228 -12.63 -7.18 -18.26
N TYR A 229 -12.29 -7.36 -16.98
CA TYR A 229 -12.87 -8.35 -16.06
C TYR A 229 -13.30 -7.61 -14.78
N ARG A 230 -14.59 -7.33 -14.64
CA ARG A 230 -15.14 -6.46 -13.58
C ARG A 230 -15.90 -7.26 -12.55
N VAL A 231 -15.77 -6.88 -11.31
CA VAL A 231 -16.62 -7.39 -10.24
C VAL A 231 -18.08 -7.02 -10.51
N GLY A 232 -18.97 -7.98 -10.26
CA GLY A 232 -20.42 -7.82 -10.52
C GLY A 232 -20.83 -8.10 -11.98
N THR A 233 -19.87 -8.32 -12.89
CA THR A 233 -20.13 -8.60 -14.31
C THR A 233 -19.40 -9.88 -14.74
N GLU A 234 -18.08 -9.83 -14.89
CA GLU A 234 -17.28 -10.98 -15.34
C GLU A 234 -16.91 -11.92 -14.19
N PHE A 235 -16.88 -11.42 -12.94
CA PHE A 235 -16.77 -12.25 -11.74
C PHE A 235 -17.61 -11.69 -10.60
N THR A 236 -18.03 -12.56 -9.69
CA THR A 236 -18.82 -12.21 -8.51
C THR A 236 -18.32 -12.95 -7.29
N TYR A 237 -18.66 -12.46 -6.11
CA TYR A 237 -18.42 -13.15 -4.85
C TYR A 237 -19.56 -12.89 -3.88
N GLN A 238 -19.78 -13.82 -2.96
CA GLN A 238 -20.82 -13.71 -1.95
C GLN A 238 -20.32 -14.26 -0.61
N GLN A 239 -20.48 -13.48 0.45
CA GLN A 239 -20.22 -13.94 1.81
C GLN A 239 -21.45 -14.67 2.35
N ASN A 240 -21.26 -15.86 2.92
CA ASN A 240 -22.28 -16.76 3.46
C ASN A 240 -21.92 -17.09 4.92
N GLY A 241 -22.24 -16.16 5.85
CA GLY A 241 -21.82 -16.31 7.25
C GLY A 241 -20.30 -16.29 7.39
N ASN A 242 -19.71 -17.40 7.84
CA ASN A 242 -18.26 -17.56 8.06
C ASN A 242 -17.50 -18.11 6.82
N THR A 243 -18.19 -18.30 5.71
CA THR A 243 -17.60 -18.72 4.44
C THR A 243 -17.95 -17.74 3.34
N TRP A 244 -17.34 -17.93 2.16
CA TRP A 244 -17.68 -17.17 0.98
C TRP A 244 -17.48 -17.98 -0.29
N ASP A 245 -18.16 -17.55 -1.34
CA ASP A 245 -18.12 -18.19 -2.65
C ASP A 245 -17.59 -17.18 -3.67
N TYR A 246 -16.87 -17.69 -4.67
CA TYR A 246 -16.41 -16.94 -5.84
C TYR A 246 -16.96 -17.60 -7.11
N GLN A 247 -17.40 -16.79 -8.06
CA GLN A 247 -17.83 -17.22 -9.38
C GLN A 247 -17.18 -16.33 -10.43
N GLY A 248 -16.24 -16.87 -11.19
CA GLY A 248 -15.65 -16.26 -12.38
C GLY A 248 -16.19 -16.87 -13.67
N GLN A 249 -15.45 -16.63 -14.76
CA GLN A 249 -15.81 -17.20 -16.08
C GLN A 249 -15.43 -18.68 -16.18
N VAL A 250 -14.34 -19.09 -15.56
CA VAL A 250 -13.79 -20.46 -15.58
C VAL A 250 -13.82 -21.06 -14.19
N LEU A 251 -13.36 -20.31 -13.18
CA LEU A 251 -13.27 -20.79 -11.80
C LEU A 251 -14.59 -20.58 -11.04
N LYS A 252 -15.01 -21.63 -10.33
CA LYS A 252 -16.06 -21.57 -9.32
C LYS A 252 -15.54 -22.19 -8.04
N LEU A 253 -15.44 -21.39 -6.98
CA LEU A 253 -14.96 -21.80 -5.66
C LEU A 253 -16.06 -21.56 -4.64
N THR A 254 -16.37 -22.57 -3.82
CA THR A 254 -17.44 -22.49 -2.83
C THR A 254 -16.92 -22.81 -1.44
N GLN A 255 -17.59 -22.27 -0.42
CA GLN A 255 -17.29 -22.50 1.00
C GLN A 255 -15.82 -22.18 1.39
N LEU A 256 -15.24 -21.19 0.75
CA LEU A 256 -13.92 -20.68 1.13
C LEU A 256 -13.97 -20.08 2.54
N SER A 257 -12.92 -20.29 3.34
CA SER A 257 -12.76 -19.61 4.63
C SER A 257 -12.57 -18.11 4.41
N LEU A 258 -13.19 -17.28 5.26
CA LEU A 258 -13.00 -15.82 5.20
C LEU A 258 -11.52 -15.46 5.33
N PRO A 259 -11.00 -14.59 4.46
CA PRO A 259 -9.64 -14.09 4.59
C PRO A 259 -9.53 -13.10 5.75
N THR A 260 -8.34 -12.97 6.33
CA THR A 260 -8.02 -11.88 7.28
C THR A 260 -7.94 -10.53 6.56
N LEU A 261 -7.47 -10.54 5.31
CA LEU A 261 -7.40 -9.36 4.44
C LEU A 261 -8.76 -9.11 3.75
N PRO A 262 -9.01 -7.91 3.18
CA PRO A 262 -10.31 -7.57 2.63
C PRO A 262 -10.86 -8.55 1.60
N LEU A 263 -12.07 -9.06 1.83
CA LEU A 263 -12.76 -10.01 0.95
C LEU A 263 -12.92 -9.51 -0.51
N PRO A 264 -13.25 -8.23 -0.80
CA PRO A 264 -13.29 -7.73 -2.16
C PRO A 264 -11.94 -7.90 -2.90
N ASN A 265 -10.83 -7.69 -2.18
CA ASN A 265 -9.50 -7.86 -2.77
C ASN A 265 -9.17 -9.34 -2.99
N ALA A 266 -9.64 -10.24 -2.12
CA ALA A 266 -9.51 -11.69 -2.31
C ALA A 266 -10.23 -12.15 -3.60
N ALA A 267 -11.45 -11.66 -3.84
CA ALA A 267 -12.18 -11.96 -5.08
C ALA A 267 -11.45 -11.41 -6.32
N THR A 268 -10.91 -10.19 -6.23
CA THR A 268 -10.10 -9.59 -7.30
C THR A 268 -8.86 -10.44 -7.57
N VAL A 269 -8.19 -10.94 -6.53
CA VAL A 269 -7.00 -11.80 -6.68
C VAL A 269 -7.34 -13.12 -7.37
N ILE A 270 -8.48 -13.76 -7.05
CA ILE A 270 -8.90 -14.97 -7.76
C ILE A 270 -9.13 -14.66 -9.25
N ALA A 271 -9.75 -13.52 -9.57
CA ALA A 271 -9.91 -13.09 -10.97
C ALA A 271 -8.56 -12.87 -11.69
N ILE A 272 -7.55 -12.34 -10.98
CA ILE A 272 -6.18 -12.22 -11.53
C ILE A 272 -5.60 -13.61 -11.81
N VAL A 273 -5.70 -14.54 -10.85
CA VAL A 273 -5.17 -15.91 -10.99
C VAL A 273 -5.90 -16.65 -12.12
N GLU A 274 -7.21 -16.48 -12.25
CA GLU A 274 -8.00 -17.09 -13.32
C GLU A 274 -7.51 -16.65 -14.72
N GLN A 275 -7.07 -15.41 -14.87
CA GLN A 275 -6.61 -14.89 -16.16
C GLN A 275 -5.12 -15.17 -16.43
N GLY A 276 -4.29 -15.18 -15.40
CA GLY A 276 -2.83 -15.35 -15.54
C GLY A 276 -2.37 -16.81 -15.38
N TRP A 277 -2.99 -17.55 -14.46
CA TRP A 277 -2.54 -18.89 -14.04
C TRP A 277 -3.71 -19.83 -13.79
N PRO A 278 -4.57 -20.10 -14.79
CA PRO A 278 -5.80 -20.91 -14.63
C PRO A 278 -5.51 -22.37 -14.22
N HIS A 279 -4.28 -22.83 -14.29
CA HIS A 279 -3.83 -24.16 -13.92
C HIS A 279 -3.48 -24.30 -12.43
N ILE A 280 -3.43 -23.21 -11.66
CA ILE A 280 -3.17 -23.29 -10.22
C ILE A 280 -4.34 -24.01 -9.54
N ALA A 281 -4.02 -25.03 -8.73
CA ALA A 281 -5.01 -25.82 -8.03
C ALA A 281 -5.83 -24.98 -7.04
N THR A 282 -7.12 -25.28 -6.94
CA THR A 282 -8.07 -24.47 -6.14
C THR A 282 -7.79 -24.48 -4.65
N ASP A 283 -7.20 -25.56 -4.13
CA ASP A 283 -6.74 -25.65 -2.74
C ASP A 283 -5.54 -24.72 -2.46
N ILE A 284 -4.63 -24.56 -3.42
CA ILE A 284 -3.53 -23.59 -3.34
C ILE A 284 -4.09 -22.16 -3.32
N ILE A 285 -5.07 -21.85 -4.17
CA ILE A 285 -5.75 -20.55 -4.18
C ILE A 285 -6.41 -20.28 -2.81
N ALA A 286 -7.21 -21.22 -2.32
CA ALA A 286 -7.89 -21.12 -1.04
C ALA A 286 -6.91 -20.92 0.13
N LYS A 287 -5.84 -21.73 0.16
CA LYS A 287 -4.77 -21.63 1.17
C LYS A 287 -4.05 -20.29 1.07
N GLY A 288 -3.69 -19.85 -0.14
CA GLY A 288 -2.97 -18.62 -0.36
C GLY A 288 -3.75 -17.38 0.10
N ILE A 289 -5.07 -17.36 -0.13
CA ILE A 289 -5.94 -16.27 0.36
C ILE A 289 -6.08 -16.29 1.88
N SER A 290 -6.41 -17.45 2.47
CA SER A 290 -6.68 -17.56 3.92
C SER A 290 -5.45 -17.32 4.78
N SER A 291 -4.25 -17.67 4.29
CA SER A 291 -2.99 -17.50 5.02
C SER A 291 -2.27 -16.18 4.76
N ALA A 292 -2.69 -15.38 3.76
CA ALA A 292 -2.07 -14.10 3.47
C ALA A 292 -2.19 -13.13 4.65
N ARG A 293 -1.11 -12.42 4.94
CA ARG A 293 -1.03 -11.37 5.97
C ARG A 293 -0.33 -10.16 5.39
N LEU A 294 -0.67 -8.99 5.91
CA LEU A 294 0.01 -7.75 5.57
C LEU A 294 0.07 -6.85 6.81
N THR A 295 1.26 -6.39 7.13
CA THR A 295 1.49 -5.48 8.25
C THR A 295 0.58 -4.25 8.17
N GLY A 296 -0.04 -3.89 9.31
CA GLY A 296 -0.92 -2.72 9.40
C GLY A 296 -2.24 -2.83 8.64
N ARG A 297 -2.74 -4.04 8.43
CA ARG A 297 -4.08 -4.29 7.89
C ARG A 297 -4.84 -5.19 8.84
N LEU A 298 -5.53 -4.58 9.78
CA LEU A 298 -6.17 -5.21 10.93
C LEU A 298 -5.24 -6.25 11.60
N GLU A 299 -3.96 -5.90 11.68
CA GLU A 299 -2.90 -6.77 12.19
C GLU A 299 -3.04 -6.94 13.70
N GLN A 300 -3.26 -8.16 14.15
CA GLN A 300 -3.28 -8.48 15.57
C GLN A 300 -1.85 -8.64 16.09
N VAL A 301 -1.49 -7.86 17.13
CA VAL A 301 -0.16 -7.90 17.77
C VAL A 301 -0.22 -8.35 19.22
N SER A 302 -1.41 -8.41 19.83
CA SER A 302 -1.65 -8.97 21.16
C SER A 302 -3.07 -9.56 21.23
N GLU A 303 -3.25 -10.60 22.06
CA GLU A 303 -4.54 -11.24 22.30
C GLU A 303 -5.24 -10.72 23.56
N GLN A 304 -4.46 -10.37 24.60
CA GLN A 304 -4.98 -9.92 25.90
C GLN A 304 -4.06 -8.84 26.49
N PRO A 305 -4.49 -7.55 26.39
CA PRO A 305 -5.65 -7.04 25.67
C PRO A 305 -5.52 -7.27 24.16
N LEU A 306 -6.66 -7.33 23.46
CA LEU A 306 -6.64 -7.41 21.99
C LEU A 306 -6.14 -6.09 21.42
N ILE A 307 -4.98 -6.13 20.75
CA ILE A 307 -4.40 -4.95 20.10
C ILE A 307 -4.35 -5.18 18.58
N LEU A 308 -5.02 -4.29 17.86
CA LEU A 308 -5.14 -4.31 16.41
C LEU A 308 -4.49 -3.08 15.80
N LEU A 309 -3.75 -3.27 14.70
CA LEU A 309 -3.10 -2.20 13.96
C LEU A 309 -3.72 -2.08 12.56
N ASP A 310 -4.07 -0.86 12.16
CA ASP A 310 -4.57 -0.58 10.81
C ASP A 310 -4.11 0.79 10.30
N VAL A 311 -3.78 0.89 9.02
CA VAL A 311 -3.34 2.15 8.42
C VAL A 311 -4.46 2.94 7.75
N ALA A 312 -5.74 2.68 8.06
CA ALA A 312 -6.87 3.42 7.53
C ALA A 312 -6.71 4.92 7.79
N HIS A 313 -6.77 5.74 6.73
CA HIS A 313 -6.50 7.17 6.77
C HIS A 313 -7.37 7.98 5.80
N ASN A 314 -8.36 7.36 5.19
CA ASN A 314 -9.36 8.02 4.36
C ASN A 314 -10.76 7.47 4.66
N PRO A 315 -11.86 8.17 4.28
CA PRO A 315 -13.22 7.77 4.63
C PRO A 315 -13.62 6.38 4.14
N HIS A 316 -13.14 5.97 2.96
CA HIS A 316 -13.40 4.64 2.41
C HIS A 316 -12.77 3.54 3.29
N ALA A 317 -11.49 3.69 3.65
CA ALA A 317 -10.79 2.75 4.51
C ALA A 317 -11.40 2.74 5.93
N ALA A 318 -11.82 3.90 6.46
CA ALA A 318 -12.49 4.00 7.76
C ALA A 318 -13.81 3.22 7.80
N ARG A 319 -14.66 3.35 6.77
CA ARG A 319 -15.90 2.57 6.66
C ARG A 319 -15.64 1.07 6.63
N PHE A 320 -14.58 0.66 5.90
CA PHE A 320 -14.19 -0.74 5.86
C PHE A 320 -13.69 -1.23 7.22
N LEU A 321 -12.83 -0.45 7.90
CA LEU A 321 -12.34 -0.74 9.25
C LEU A 321 -13.49 -0.92 10.25
N VAL A 322 -14.46 -0.02 10.26
CA VAL A 322 -15.65 -0.11 11.10
C VAL A 322 -16.42 -1.41 10.86
N LYS A 323 -16.65 -1.77 9.59
CA LYS A 323 -17.33 -3.03 9.23
C LYS A 323 -16.61 -4.25 9.81
N GLN A 324 -15.29 -4.26 9.80
CA GLN A 324 -14.49 -5.36 10.34
C GLN A 324 -14.43 -5.36 11.87
N LEU A 325 -14.32 -4.18 12.48
CA LEU A 325 -14.21 -4.05 13.93
C LEU A 325 -15.53 -4.37 14.66
N THR A 326 -16.68 -3.98 14.11
CA THR A 326 -17.99 -4.10 14.75
C THR A 326 -18.24 -5.48 15.40
N PRO A 327 -18.04 -6.62 14.71
CA PRO A 327 -18.23 -7.93 15.33
C PRO A 327 -17.16 -8.28 16.37
N ILE A 328 -15.96 -7.70 16.28
CA ILE A 328 -14.81 -7.98 17.16
C ILE A 328 -14.98 -7.27 18.51
N VAL A 329 -15.49 -6.02 18.48
CA VAL A 329 -15.56 -5.13 19.65
C VAL A 329 -16.89 -5.21 20.40
N ALA A 330 -17.84 -5.98 19.90
CA ALA A 330 -19.18 -6.08 20.50
C ALA A 330 -19.11 -6.44 22.00
N GLY A 331 -19.64 -5.55 22.87
CA GLY A 331 -19.67 -5.72 24.32
C GLY A 331 -18.34 -5.51 25.05
N LYS A 332 -17.31 -5.02 24.35
CA LYS A 332 -16.00 -4.73 24.92
C LYS A 332 -15.77 -3.22 25.02
N ARG A 333 -14.90 -2.80 25.92
CA ARG A 333 -14.42 -1.43 25.99
C ARG A 333 -13.31 -1.22 24.96
N VAL A 334 -13.42 -0.17 24.15
CA VAL A 334 -12.55 0.09 23.01
C VAL A 334 -11.78 1.38 23.16
N PHE A 335 -10.49 1.30 23.02
CA PHE A 335 -9.57 2.44 22.99
C PHE A 335 -9.01 2.64 21.60
N ALA A 336 -8.92 3.89 21.15
CA ALA A 336 -8.23 4.23 19.91
C ALA A 336 -6.97 5.04 20.18
N LEU A 337 -5.81 4.60 19.67
CA LEU A 337 -4.61 5.42 19.54
C LEU A 337 -4.51 5.86 18.08
N CYS A 338 -4.68 7.15 17.81
CA CYS A 338 -4.81 7.67 16.46
C CYS A 338 -3.93 8.88 16.20
N GLY A 339 -3.17 8.83 15.09
CA GLY A 339 -2.41 9.94 14.53
C GLY A 339 -2.57 9.97 13.01
N MET A 340 -2.80 11.15 12.43
CA MET A 340 -3.05 11.31 11.01
C MET A 340 -2.15 12.37 10.38
N LEU A 341 -2.06 12.36 9.07
CA LEU A 341 -1.43 13.43 8.31
C LEU A 341 -2.46 14.54 8.04
N LYS A 342 -2.02 15.81 8.02
CA LYS A 342 -2.89 16.98 7.84
C LYS A 342 -3.48 17.12 6.44
N ASP A 343 -2.87 16.45 5.45
CA ASP A 343 -3.34 16.39 4.07
C ASP A 343 -4.43 15.33 3.84
N LYS A 344 -4.84 14.60 4.89
CA LYS A 344 -5.90 13.60 4.82
C LYS A 344 -7.24 14.17 5.34
N ASP A 345 -8.34 13.57 4.89
CA ASP A 345 -9.68 13.95 5.31
C ASP A 345 -9.99 13.45 6.74
N ILE A 346 -9.40 14.14 7.73
CA ILE A 346 -9.56 13.81 9.16
C ILE A 346 -11.05 13.85 9.57
N GLY A 347 -11.78 14.87 9.06
CA GLY A 347 -13.22 15.06 9.35
C GLY A 347 -14.10 13.95 8.76
N GLY A 348 -13.69 13.33 7.67
CA GLY A 348 -14.37 12.18 7.07
C GLY A 348 -13.98 10.83 7.68
N VAL A 349 -12.87 10.76 8.45
CA VAL A 349 -12.38 9.52 9.06
C VAL A 349 -12.83 9.35 10.50
N LEU A 350 -12.51 10.30 11.39
CA LEU A 350 -12.70 10.10 12.83
C LEU A 350 -14.19 9.95 13.23
N PRO A 351 -15.13 10.76 12.69
CA PRO A 351 -16.56 10.58 13.02
C PRO A 351 -17.12 9.22 12.58
N VAL A 352 -16.57 8.62 11.51
CA VAL A 352 -17.00 7.29 11.02
C VAL A 352 -16.62 6.20 12.03
N VAL A 353 -15.43 6.28 12.64
CA VAL A 353 -14.92 5.29 13.59
C VAL A 353 -15.44 5.55 15.01
N SER A 354 -15.77 6.81 15.35
CA SER A 354 -16.13 7.26 16.69
C SER A 354 -17.23 6.45 17.38
N PRO A 355 -18.28 5.95 16.71
CA PRO A 355 -19.32 5.15 17.35
C PRO A 355 -18.84 3.84 18.00
N LEU A 356 -17.64 3.37 17.63
CA LEU A 356 -17.04 2.14 18.18
C LEU A 356 -16.07 2.42 19.33
N ILE A 357 -15.70 3.69 19.60
CA ILE A 357 -14.59 4.05 20.47
C ILE A 357 -15.09 4.68 21.78
N ASP A 358 -14.72 4.10 22.92
CA ASP A 358 -15.02 4.64 24.25
C ASP A 358 -14.05 5.75 24.68
N THR A 359 -12.78 5.64 24.28
CA THR A 359 -11.78 6.65 24.66
C THR A 359 -10.71 6.76 23.57
N TRP A 360 -10.44 8.01 23.17
CA TRP A 360 -9.44 8.35 22.17
C TRP A 360 -8.13 8.81 22.82
N TYR A 361 -7.02 8.33 22.28
CA TYR A 361 -5.66 8.77 22.53
C TYR A 361 -5.12 9.35 21.23
N LEU A 362 -5.28 10.67 21.08
CA LEU A 362 -4.91 11.40 19.86
C LEU A 362 -3.45 11.82 19.96
N VAL A 363 -2.67 11.52 18.93
CA VAL A 363 -1.23 11.80 18.94
C VAL A 363 -0.85 12.78 17.83
N SER A 364 0.06 13.71 18.18
CA SER A 364 0.69 14.59 17.22
C SER A 364 1.75 13.80 16.43
N LEU A 365 1.75 13.92 15.11
CA LEU A 365 2.80 13.34 14.27
C LEU A 365 3.83 14.41 13.92
N GLN A 366 5.10 14.04 13.95
CA GLN A 366 6.21 14.92 13.62
C GLN A 366 6.34 15.12 12.10
N GLY A 367 7.06 16.18 11.70
CA GLY A 367 7.31 16.53 10.30
C GLY A 367 6.24 17.43 9.68
N GLU A 368 6.55 17.97 8.49
CA GLU A 368 5.71 18.97 7.83
C GLU A 368 4.29 18.49 7.54
N ARG A 369 4.10 17.21 7.27
CA ARG A 369 2.79 16.61 6.97
C ARG A 369 2.05 16.11 8.19
N GLY A 370 2.68 16.07 9.37
CA GLY A 370 2.05 15.61 10.60
C GLY A 370 0.90 16.53 11.05
N ALA A 371 -0.23 15.95 11.44
CA ALA A 371 -1.29 16.69 12.13
C ALA A 371 -1.02 16.70 13.63
N ASN A 372 -1.32 17.83 14.28
CA ASN A 372 -1.32 17.92 15.74
C ASN A 372 -2.56 17.22 16.32
N ALA A 373 -2.44 16.66 17.51
CA ALA A 373 -3.54 16.01 18.22
C ALA A 373 -4.77 16.92 18.38
N SER A 374 -4.57 18.23 18.59
CA SER A 374 -5.63 19.22 18.68
C SER A 374 -6.45 19.35 17.39
N LEU A 375 -5.83 19.20 16.21
CA LEU A 375 -6.55 19.19 14.94
C LEU A 375 -7.47 17.96 14.84
N LEU A 376 -7.00 16.80 15.28
CA LEU A 376 -7.82 15.60 15.35
C LEU A 376 -8.97 15.78 16.34
N ARG A 377 -8.70 16.36 17.51
CA ARG A 377 -9.71 16.61 18.55
C ARG A 377 -10.86 17.48 18.06
N GLN A 378 -10.59 18.48 17.24
CA GLN A 378 -11.59 19.40 16.68
C GLN A 378 -12.62 18.71 15.78
N THR A 379 -12.29 17.54 15.21
CA THR A 379 -13.21 16.79 14.33
C THR A 379 -14.13 15.82 15.08
N LEU A 380 -13.87 15.59 16.36
CA LEU A 380 -14.72 14.77 17.24
C LEU A 380 -15.77 15.62 17.96
N ALA A 381 -16.91 15.02 18.31
CA ALA A 381 -17.93 15.68 19.10
C ALA A 381 -17.38 16.14 20.47
N GLN A 382 -17.96 17.21 21.04
CA GLN A 382 -17.46 17.84 22.28
C GLN A 382 -17.49 16.88 23.47
N ASP A 383 -18.49 16.04 23.54
CA ASP A 383 -18.71 15.04 24.59
C ASP A 383 -17.89 13.77 24.43
N THR A 384 -17.18 13.61 23.29
CA THR A 384 -16.29 12.48 23.05
C THR A 384 -15.11 12.50 24.02
N LYS A 385 -14.90 11.41 24.75
CA LYS A 385 -13.75 11.25 25.63
C LYS A 385 -12.46 11.11 24.83
N ALA A 386 -11.64 12.16 24.78
CA ALA A 386 -10.41 12.21 24.03
C ALA A 386 -9.29 12.89 24.83
N LEU A 387 -8.11 12.30 24.79
CA LEU A 387 -6.87 12.79 25.40
C LEU A 387 -5.87 13.10 24.27
N GLU A 388 -5.13 14.19 24.41
CA GLU A 388 -4.17 14.67 23.42
C GLU A 388 -2.75 14.44 23.92
N PHE A 389 -1.85 13.98 23.02
CA PHE A 389 -0.48 13.64 23.34
C PHE A 389 0.47 14.19 22.27
N GLU A 390 1.68 14.55 22.71
CA GLU A 390 2.75 15.06 21.84
C GLU A 390 3.34 13.96 20.94
N ASP A 391 3.30 12.70 21.37
CA ASP A 391 3.84 11.57 20.65
C ASP A 391 3.19 10.23 21.03
N ILE A 392 3.53 9.18 20.27
CA ILE A 392 2.99 7.84 20.42
C ILE A 392 3.45 7.19 21.74
N ALA A 393 4.68 7.48 22.20
CA ALA A 393 5.25 6.85 23.38
C ALA A 393 4.55 7.31 24.68
N THR A 394 4.28 8.60 24.78
CA THR A 394 3.50 9.19 25.91
C THR A 394 2.07 8.70 25.91
N ALA A 395 1.42 8.66 24.72
CA ALA A 395 0.07 8.12 24.56
C ALA A 395 0.00 6.63 24.95
N TRP A 396 0.93 5.83 24.48
CA TRP A 396 0.98 4.41 24.82
C TRP A 396 1.23 4.18 26.31
N THR A 397 2.10 4.95 26.94
CA THR A 397 2.35 4.87 28.38
C THR A 397 1.09 5.17 29.20
N ALA A 398 0.34 6.21 28.83
CA ALA A 398 -0.90 6.55 29.48
C ALA A 398 -2.00 5.48 29.24
N LEU A 399 -2.11 4.96 28.04
CA LEU A 399 -3.07 3.93 27.65
C LEU A 399 -2.79 2.62 28.42
N LYS A 400 -1.53 2.17 28.48
CA LYS A 400 -1.13 0.95 29.21
C LYS A 400 -1.50 0.93 30.68
N ALA A 401 -1.60 2.09 31.31
CA ALA A 401 -1.99 2.22 32.71
C ALA A 401 -3.50 1.97 32.96
N GLN A 402 -4.32 1.98 31.91
CA GLN A 402 -5.79 1.93 32.00
C GLN A 402 -6.41 0.68 31.36
N ILE A 403 -5.72 0.05 30.42
CA ILE A 403 -6.25 -1.13 29.70
C ILE A 403 -6.29 -2.37 30.60
N GLN A 404 -7.32 -3.18 30.40
CA GLN A 404 -7.53 -4.47 31.04
C GLN A 404 -7.46 -5.60 30.00
N PRO A 405 -7.28 -6.88 30.41
CA PRO A 405 -7.15 -8.00 29.46
C PRO A 405 -8.31 -8.15 28.47
N ASP A 406 -9.53 -7.78 28.84
CA ASP A 406 -10.72 -7.92 28.00
C ASP A 406 -10.98 -6.71 27.06
N ASP A 407 -10.16 -5.67 27.18
CA ASP A 407 -10.28 -4.47 26.37
C ASP A 407 -9.75 -4.68 24.94
N VAL A 408 -10.18 -3.79 24.06
CA VAL A 408 -9.66 -3.73 22.68
C VAL A 408 -8.97 -2.39 22.47
N VAL A 409 -7.78 -2.46 21.87
CA VAL A 409 -7.05 -1.27 21.43
C VAL A 409 -6.94 -1.31 19.91
N ILE A 410 -7.38 -0.24 19.25
CA ILE A 410 -7.11 -0.04 17.83
C ILE A 410 -6.09 1.09 17.64
N VAL A 411 -5.00 0.80 16.96
CA VAL A 411 -3.97 1.78 16.59
C VAL A 411 -4.09 2.06 15.11
N PHE A 412 -4.44 3.30 14.72
CA PHE A 412 -4.70 3.60 13.32
C PHE A 412 -4.48 5.07 12.92
N GLY A 413 -4.71 5.38 11.64
CA GLY A 413 -4.76 6.74 11.11
C GLY A 413 -3.64 7.10 10.15
N SER A 414 -2.50 6.41 10.20
CA SER A 414 -1.41 6.56 9.24
C SER A 414 -0.39 5.41 9.32
N PHE A 415 0.41 5.26 8.28
CA PHE A 415 1.59 4.38 8.33
C PHE A 415 2.55 4.79 9.46
N TYR A 416 2.76 6.10 9.66
CA TYR A 416 3.64 6.63 10.72
C TYR A 416 3.17 6.25 12.12
N THR A 417 1.86 6.31 12.38
CA THR A 417 1.27 5.92 13.67
C THR A 417 1.49 4.44 13.94
N VAL A 418 1.16 3.60 12.97
CA VAL A 418 1.31 2.15 13.11
C VAL A 418 2.78 1.75 13.24
N ALA A 419 3.67 2.32 12.42
CA ALA A 419 5.11 2.06 12.48
C ALA A 419 5.72 2.48 13.83
N GLY A 420 5.41 3.69 14.27
CA GLY A 420 5.89 4.21 15.56
C GLY A 420 5.42 3.37 16.73
N PHE A 421 4.13 3.01 16.76
CA PHE A 421 3.60 2.10 17.77
C PHE A 421 4.27 0.72 17.74
N LYS A 422 4.41 0.12 16.55
CA LYS A 422 5.00 -1.21 16.39
C LYS A 422 6.46 -1.26 16.84
N SER A 423 7.22 -0.18 16.62
CA SER A 423 8.60 -0.05 17.08
C SER A 423 8.69 -0.02 18.61
N LEU A 424 7.78 0.72 19.27
CA LEU A 424 7.69 0.77 20.73
C LEU A 424 7.20 -0.56 21.33
N PHE A 425 6.20 -1.17 20.70
CA PHE A 425 5.58 -2.40 21.19
C PHE A 425 6.55 -3.57 21.20
N LYS A 426 7.42 -3.71 20.17
CA LYS A 426 8.48 -4.73 20.14
C LYS A 426 9.50 -4.62 21.27
N GLN A 427 9.65 -3.44 21.87
CA GLN A 427 10.55 -3.20 23.01
C GLN A 427 9.87 -3.44 24.36
N ASP A 428 8.55 -3.64 24.37
CA ASP A 428 7.75 -3.80 25.60
C ASP A 428 7.56 -5.28 25.92
N ASN A 429 8.45 -5.85 26.73
CA ASN A 429 8.48 -7.27 27.12
C ASN A 429 7.21 -7.78 27.85
N ARG A 430 6.20 -6.96 28.09
CA ARG A 430 4.97 -7.35 28.81
C ARG A 430 3.91 -7.98 27.94
N PHE A 431 4.05 -7.88 26.62
CA PHE A 431 3.05 -8.33 25.64
C PHE A 431 3.62 -9.30 24.59
N VAL A 432 4.86 -9.74 24.75
CA VAL A 432 5.55 -10.72 23.88
C VAL A 432 5.54 -12.10 24.54
#